data_8ca0841dae3739b9f289b6fd66920d07
#
_entry.id   8ca0841dae3739b9f289b6fd66920d07
#
_cell.length_a   1.000
_cell.length_b   1.000
_cell.length_c   1.000
_cell.angle_alpha   90.00
_cell.angle_beta   90.00
_cell.angle_gamma   90.00
#
_symmetry.space_group_name_H-M   'P 1'
#
loop_
_entity.id
_entity.type
_entity.pdbx_description
1 polymer ?
#
loop_
_entity_poly.entity_id
_entity_poly.type
_entity_poly.pdbx_seq_one_letter_code
_entity_poly.pdbx_strand_id
1 'polypeptide(L)'
;MGYTLIYSQVTEYIPYLLEGAWIRLQIAILAFSGGMFFGLILASIRTFGNLTLRRTVIFYVTFFTNTPQLVQIYFLFFALPEIGILLSPFVAVLIGMTLNAAAYMCEIQRAGFLSIRQNELDAARTMSFS
;
A
#
# COMPACT_ATOMS: atom_id res chain seq x y z
N MET A 1 19.69 -24.31 -31.26
CA MET A 1 19.38 -24.87 -29.95
C MET A 1 17.86 -24.79 -29.79
N GLY A 2 17.17 -25.94 -29.99
CA GLY A 2 15.71 -25.98 -29.83
C GLY A 2 15.37 -26.18 -28.36
N TYR A 3 14.73 -25.19 -27.73
CA TYR A 3 14.14 -25.36 -26.41
C TYR A 3 12.86 -26.20 -26.57
N THR A 4 12.92 -27.47 -26.21
CA THR A 4 11.72 -28.31 -26.08
C THR A 4 11.07 -27.97 -24.73
N LEU A 5 9.94 -27.27 -24.77
CA LEU A 5 9.12 -27.05 -23.58
C LEU A 5 8.51 -28.38 -23.14
N ILE A 6 9.04 -28.94 -22.06
CA ILE A 6 8.56 -30.22 -21.50
C ILE A 6 7.40 -29.89 -20.56
N TYR A 7 6.19 -29.84 -21.10
CA TYR A 7 4.97 -29.52 -20.33
C TYR A 7 4.68 -30.53 -19.20
N SER A 8 5.18 -31.76 -19.33
CA SER A 8 5.00 -32.79 -18.29
C SER A 8 5.72 -32.46 -16.97
N GLN A 9 6.79 -31.67 -17.02
CA GLN A 9 7.46 -31.22 -15.80
C GLN A 9 6.70 -30.11 -15.07
N VAL A 10 5.89 -29.32 -15.77
CA VAL A 10 5.11 -28.23 -15.17
C VAL A 10 4.04 -28.77 -14.21
N THR A 11 3.45 -29.93 -14.53
CA THR A 11 2.40 -30.54 -13.70
C THR A 11 2.91 -30.97 -12.32
N GLU A 12 4.18 -31.33 -12.22
CA GLU A 12 4.82 -31.71 -10.95
C GLU A 12 5.00 -30.51 -10.00
N TYR A 13 5.14 -29.29 -10.54
CA TYR A 13 5.32 -28.04 -9.78
C TYR A 13 4.02 -27.31 -9.48
N ILE A 14 2.87 -27.77 -10.00
CA ILE A 14 1.56 -27.12 -9.75
C ILE A 14 1.27 -26.93 -8.26
N PRO A 15 1.49 -27.90 -7.36
CA PRO A 15 1.23 -27.69 -5.91
C PRO A 15 2.04 -26.54 -5.33
N TYR A 16 3.32 -26.43 -5.68
CA TYR A 16 4.19 -25.33 -5.22
C TYR A 16 3.77 -23.97 -5.77
N LEU A 17 3.30 -23.94 -7.03
CA LEU A 17 2.77 -22.72 -7.64
C LEU A 17 1.48 -22.27 -6.96
N LEU A 18 0.61 -23.20 -6.60
CA LEU A 18 -0.63 -22.91 -5.88
C LEU A 18 -0.36 -22.40 -4.46
N GLU A 19 0.59 -22.99 -3.74
CA GLU A 19 1.02 -22.52 -2.43
C GLU A 19 1.59 -21.10 -2.51
N GLY A 20 2.48 -20.85 -3.47
CA GLY A 20 3.03 -19.52 -3.71
C GLY A 20 1.96 -18.50 -4.10
N ALA A 21 0.97 -18.89 -4.90
CA ALA A 21 -0.17 -18.05 -5.27
C ALA A 21 -1.04 -17.72 -4.05
N TRP A 22 -1.26 -18.71 -3.17
CA TRP A 22 -2.02 -18.50 -1.93
C TRP A 22 -1.34 -17.50 -0.98
N ILE A 23 -0.03 -17.63 -0.76
CA ILE A 23 0.74 -16.70 0.06
C ILE A 23 0.66 -15.28 -0.53
N ARG A 24 0.81 -15.14 -1.85
CA ARG A 24 0.68 -13.83 -2.53
C ARG A 24 -0.70 -13.22 -2.38
N LEU A 25 -1.75 -14.03 -2.47
CA LEU A 25 -3.13 -13.58 -2.29
C LEU A 25 -3.35 -13.05 -0.87
N GLN A 26 -2.85 -13.76 0.15
CA GLN A 26 -2.92 -13.30 1.54
C GLN A 26 -2.21 -11.96 1.73
N ILE A 27 -0.98 -11.83 1.23
CA ILE A 27 -0.21 -10.58 1.30
C ILE A 27 -0.97 -9.45 0.59
N ALA A 28 -1.50 -9.70 -0.60
CA ALA A 28 -2.23 -8.70 -1.38
C ALA A 28 -3.47 -8.19 -0.64
N ILE A 29 -4.29 -9.09 -0.08
CA ILE A 29 -5.49 -8.73 0.67
C ILE A 29 -5.13 -7.94 1.93
N LEU A 30 -4.16 -8.42 2.70
CA LEU A 30 -3.75 -7.78 3.95
C LEU A 30 -3.10 -6.41 3.69
N ALA A 31 -2.18 -6.33 2.72
CA ALA A 31 -1.50 -5.09 2.39
C ALA A 31 -2.48 -4.05 1.80
N PHE A 32 -3.41 -4.47 0.94
CA PHE A 32 -4.43 -3.59 0.38
C PHE A 32 -5.38 -3.06 1.46
N SER A 33 -5.90 -3.95 2.31
CA SER A 33 -6.81 -3.56 3.41
C SER A 33 -6.12 -2.63 4.40
N GLY A 34 -4.89 -2.96 4.81
CA GLY A 34 -4.08 -2.11 5.67
C GLY A 34 -3.74 -0.77 5.00
N GLY A 35 -3.34 -0.81 3.74
CA GLY A 35 -3.05 0.38 2.94
C GLY A 35 -4.26 1.29 2.79
N MET A 36 -5.45 0.72 2.56
CA MET A 36 -6.70 1.48 2.46
C MET A 36 -7.06 2.16 3.79
N PHE A 37 -6.95 1.43 4.90
CA PHE A 37 -7.23 1.94 6.24
C PHE A 37 -6.24 3.05 6.64
N PHE A 38 -4.95 2.80 6.58
CA PHE A 38 -3.94 3.80 6.91
C PHE A 38 -3.94 4.97 5.92
N GLY A 39 -4.16 4.70 4.63
CA GLY A 39 -4.31 5.74 3.62
C GLY A 39 -5.44 6.70 3.92
N LEU A 40 -6.58 6.22 4.43
CA LEU A 40 -7.71 7.05 4.84
C LEU A 40 -7.35 7.99 6.00
N ILE A 41 -6.64 7.47 6.99
CA ILE A 41 -6.15 8.27 8.11
C ILE A 41 -5.21 9.36 7.59
N LEU A 42 -4.23 9.01 6.75
CA LEU A 42 -3.28 9.94 6.17
C LEU A 42 -3.97 10.99 5.28
N ALA A 43 -4.94 10.59 4.47
CA ALA A 43 -5.72 11.48 3.62
C ALA A 43 -6.53 12.49 4.46
N SER A 44 -7.13 12.03 5.55
CA SER A 44 -7.88 12.87 6.48
C SER A 44 -6.95 13.89 7.17
N ILE A 45 -5.80 13.46 7.67
CA ILE A 45 -4.80 14.33 8.27
C ILE A 45 -4.30 15.37 7.24
N ARG A 46 -4.03 14.94 6.01
CA ARG A 46 -3.53 15.83 4.96
C ARG A 46 -4.56 16.86 4.50
N THR A 47 -5.84 16.52 4.59
CA THR A 47 -6.94 17.41 4.16
C THR A 47 -7.38 18.34 5.27
N PHE A 48 -7.54 17.83 6.49
CA PHE A 48 -8.16 18.54 7.62
C PHE A 48 -7.19 18.85 8.77
N GLY A 49 -5.98 18.29 8.73
CA GLY A 49 -4.98 18.44 9.80
C GLY A 49 -4.28 19.80 9.79
N ASN A 50 -3.59 20.08 10.90
CA ASN A 50 -2.77 21.26 11.04
C ASN A 50 -1.54 21.22 10.12
N LEU A 51 -0.85 22.39 9.96
CA LEU A 51 0.26 22.54 9.01
C LEU A 51 1.41 21.54 9.26
N THR A 52 1.72 21.26 10.53
CA THR A 52 2.82 20.36 10.90
C THR A 52 2.50 18.92 10.51
N LEU A 53 1.33 18.41 10.91
CA LEU A 53 0.87 17.06 10.57
C LEU A 53 0.74 16.89 9.05
N ARG A 54 0.20 17.89 8.36
CA ARG A 54 0.09 17.89 6.90
C ARG A 54 1.45 17.76 6.22
N ARG A 55 2.46 18.51 6.68
CA ARG A 55 3.83 18.44 6.13
C ARG A 55 4.45 17.06 6.35
N THR A 56 4.27 16.48 7.53
CA THR A 56 4.76 15.11 7.83
C THR A 56 4.13 14.08 6.90
N VAL A 57 2.82 14.14 6.67
CA VAL A 57 2.14 13.23 5.74
C VAL A 57 2.62 13.45 4.31
N ILE A 58 2.82 14.70 3.87
CA ILE A 58 3.36 14.98 2.53
C ILE A 58 4.75 14.36 2.37
N PHE A 59 5.63 14.51 3.37
CA PHE A 59 6.96 13.90 3.34
C PHE A 59 6.87 12.37 3.23
N TYR A 60 6.04 11.73 4.06
CA TYR A 60 5.81 10.29 4.01
C TYR A 60 5.33 9.84 2.62
N VAL A 61 4.27 10.46 2.11
CA VAL A 61 3.70 10.12 0.79
C VAL A 61 4.75 10.30 -0.31
N THR A 62 5.44 11.45 -0.33
CA THR A 62 6.49 11.73 -1.32
C THR A 62 7.61 10.70 -1.26
N PHE A 63 8.05 10.31 -0.07
CA PHE A 63 9.09 9.30 0.10
C PHE A 63 8.66 7.95 -0.46
N PHE A 64 7.49 7.44 -0.05
CA PHE A 64 7.03 6.10 -0.45
C PHE A 64 6.61 6.02 -1.93
N THR A 65 6.06 7.08 -2.51
CA THR A 65 5.66 7.08 -3.93
C THR A 65 6.83 7.28 -4.89
N ASN A 66 7.93 7.92 -4.45
CA ASN A 66 9.11 8.16 -5.29
C ASN A 66 10.25 7.15 -5.05
N THR A 67 10.10 6.23 -4.11
CA THR A 67 11.08 5.16 -3.88
C THR A 67 10.56 3.83 -4.42
N PRO A 68 11.35 3.07 -5.21
CA PRO A 68 10.92 1.76 -5.71
C PRO A 68 10.53 0.82 -4.56
N GLN A 69 9.35 0.23 -4.66
CA GLN A 69 8.81 -0.66 -3.61
C GLN A 69 9.75 -1.81 -3.25
N LEU A 70 10.44 -2.38 -4.24
CA LEU A 70 11.40 -3.45 -4.01
C LEU A 70 12.55 -3.02 -3.09
N VAL A 71 13.03 -1.78 -3.24
CA VAL A 71 14.07 -1.20 -2.38
C VAL A 71 13.59 -1.06 -0.94
N GLN A 72 12.33 -0.65 -0.74
CA GLN A 72 11.71 -0.56 0.59
C GLN A 72 11.66 -1.93 1.26
N ILE A 73 11.25 -2.97 0.53
CA ILE A 73 11.20 -4.35 1.05
C ILE A 73 12.60 -4.86 1.38
N TYR A 74 13.59 -4.63 0.51
CA TYR A 74 14.98 -5.02 0.77
C TYR A 74 15.55 -4.31 1.99
N PHE A 75 15.25 -3.03 2.17
CA PHE A 75 15.66 -2.31 3.38
C PHE A 75 15.08 -2.97 4.65
N LEU A 76 13.80 -3.30 4.64
CA LEU A 76 13.14 -3.95 5.79
C LEU A 76 13.71 -5.34 6.07
N PHE A 77 14.11 -6.08 5.04
CA PHE A 77 14.55 -7.46 5.19
C PHE A 77 16.06 -7.59 5.45
N PHE A 78 16.88 -6.71 4.88
CA PHE A 78 18.34 -6.81 4.98
C PHE A 78 18.97 -5.76 5.89
N ALA A 79 18.46 -4.53 5.96
CA ALA A 79 19.07 -3.48 6.76
C ALA A 79 18.60 -3.47 8.22
N LEU A 80 17.34 -3.84 8.51
CA LEU A 80 16.83 -3.90 9.88
C LEU A 80 17.53 -4.95 10.76
N PRO A 81 17.95 -6.12 10.28
CA PRO A 81 18.74 -7.07 11.06
C PRO A 81 20.05 -6.51 11.61
N GLU A 82 20.69 -5.58 10.91
CA GLU A 82 21.93 -4.92 11.35
C GLU A 82 21.75 -4.12 12.67
N ILE A 83 20.52 -3.70 12.95
CA ILE A 83 20.16 -3.03 14.21
C ILE A 83 19.39 -3.93 15.18
N GLY A 84 19.39 -5.26 14.94
CA GLY A 84 18.80 -6.26 15.81
C GLY A 84 17.30 -6.53 15.59
N ILE A 85 16.67 -5.99 14.55
CA ILE A 85 15.26 -6.20 14.22
C ILE A 85 15.15 -7.26 13.14
N LEU A 86 14.80 -8.49 13.54
CA LEU A 86 14.64 -9.62 12.63
C LEU A 86 13.19 -9.77 12.20
N LEU A 87 12.92 -9.58 10.91
CA LEU A 87 11.60 -9.80 10.31
C LEU A 87 11.60 -11.08 9.46
N SER A 88 10.53 -11.88 9.54
CA SER A 88 10.34 -12.95 8.57
C SER A 88 10.10 -12.36 7.16
N PRO A 89 10.42 -13.09 6.08
CA PRO A 89 10.19 -12.62 4.71
C PRO A 89 8.75 -12.17 4.46
N PHE A 90 7.78 -12.92 4.97
CA PHE A 90 6.36 -12.59 4.86
C PHE A 90 6.04 -11.24 5.51
N VAL A 91 6.53 -11.01 6.73
CA VAL A 91 6.27 -9.79 7.49
C VAL A 91 6.96 -8.58 6.85
N ALA A 92 8.20 -8.72 6.39
CA ALA A 92 8.93 -7.65 5.71
C ALA A 92 8.20 -7.20 4.42
N VAL A 93 7.75 -8.16 3.60
CA VAL A 93 6.97 -7.88 2.40
C VAL A 93 5.63 -7.25 2.75
N LEU A 94 4.92 -7.79 3.73
CA LEU A 94 3.61 -7.27 4.15
C LEU A 94 3.71 -5.82 4.64
N ILE A 95 4.68 -5.51 5.49
CA ILE A 95 4.91 -4.13 5.98
C ILE A 95 5.27 -3.21 4.82
N GLY A 96 6.25 -3.58 4.00
CA GLY A 96 6.69 -2.75 2.86
C GLY A 96 5.56 -2.45 1.89
N MET A 97 4.76 -3.47 1.55
CA MET A 97 3.60 -3.30 0.67
C MET A 97 2.49 -2.46 1.31
N THR A 98 2.23 -2.64 2.60
CA THR A 98 1.21 -1.84 3.33
C THR A 98 1.59 -0.37 3.40
N LEU A 99 2.84 -0.05 3.73
CA LEU A 99 3.33 1.33 3.81
C LEU A 99 3.27 2.00 2.42
N ASN A 100 3.71 1.31 1.39
CA ASN A 100 3.64 1.82 0.01
C ASN A 100 2.18 2.01 -0.43
N ALA A 101 1.30 1.02 -0.22
CA ALA A 101 -0.12 1.10 -0.53
C ALA A 101 -0.81 2.25 0.21
N ALA A 102 -0.49 2.49 1.50
CA ALA A 102 -1.05 3.58 2.27
C ALA A 102 -0.71 4.96 1.68
N ALA A 103 0.50 5.13 1.13
CA ALA A 103 0.89 6.37 0.47
C ALA A 103 0.08 6.63 -0.81
N TYR A 104 -0.09 5.63 -1.67
CA TYR A 104 -0.93 5.75 -2.87
C TYR A 104 -2.41 5.94 -2.53
N MET A 105 -2.94 5.18 -1.56
CA MET A 105 -4.33 5.32 -1.11
C MET A 105 -4.60 6.69 -0.49
N CYS A 106 -3.63 7.29 0.20
CA CYS A 106 -3.71 8.66 0.70
C CYS A 106 -3.97 9.67 -0.44
N GLU A 107 -3.27 9.56 -1.56
CA GLU A 107 -3.48 10.45 -2.72
C GLU A 107 -4.85 10.24 -3.36
N ILE A 108 -5.23 8.98 -3.59
CA ILE A 108 -6.52 8.62 -4.22
C ILE A 108 -7.69 9.11 -3.37
N GLN A 109 -7.67 8.83 -2.08
CA GLN A 109 -8.76 9.20 -1.17
C GLN A 109 -8.82 10.72 -0.95
N ARG A 110 -7.66 11.38 -0.88
CA ARG A 110 -7.60 12.84 -0.83
C ARG A 110 -8.19 13.47 -2.09
N ALA A 111 -7.89 12.93 -3.27
CA ALA A 111 -8.49 13.40 -4.51
C ALA A 111 -10.02 13.26 -4.47
N GLY A 112 -10.53 12.15 -3.90
CA GLY A 112 -11.96 11.96 -3.63
C GLY A 112 -12.55 13.04 -2.71
N PHE A 113 -11.90 13.37 -1.60
CA PHE A 113 -12.36 14.45 -0.71
C PHE A 113 -12.41 15.82 -1.40
N LEU A 114 -11.45 16.09 -2.29
CA LEU A 114 -11.37 17.38 -2.99
C LEU A 114 -12.24 17.44 -4.25
N SER A 115 -12.81 16.34 -4.71
CA SER A 115 -13.70 16.29 -5.88
C SER A 115 -15.09 16.86 -5.61
N ILE A 116 -15.51 16.92 -4.34
CA ILE A 116 -16.80 17.47 -3.94
C ILE A 116 -16.76 19.00 -4.13
N ARG A 117 -17.64 19.51 -4.98
CA ARG A 117 -17.72 20.94 -5.27
C ARG A 117 -18.42 21.69 -4.14
N GLN A 118 -18.00 22.95 -3.90
CA GLN A 118 -18.58 23.78 -2.84
C GLN A 118 -20.08 23.98 -3.00
N ASN A 119 -20.55 24.16 -4.25
CA ASN A 119 -22.00 24.30 -4.53
C ASN A 119 -22.81 23.02 -4.22
N GLU A 120 -22.21 21.82 -4.30
CA GLU A 120 -22.87 20.56 -3.86
C GLU A 120 -23.02 20.52 -2.34
N LEU A 121 -21.99 20.97 -1.61
CA LEU A 121 -22.05 21.11 -0.16
C LEU A 121 -23.09 22.14 0.28
N ASP A 122 -23.18 23.27 -0.42
CA ASP A 122 -24.14 24.31 -0.12
C ASP A 122 -25.58 23.86 -0.45
N ALA A 123 -25.77 23.12 -1.55
CA ALA A 123 -27.05 22.48 -1.84
C ALA A 123 -27.47 21.46 -0.76
N ALA A 124 -26.54 20.63 -0.29
CA ALA A 124 -26.80 19.68 0.79
C ALA A 124 -27.19 20.40 2.10
N ARG A 125 -26.52 21.50 2.44
CA ARG A 125 -26.85 22.32 3.61
C ARG A 125 -28.24 22.94 3.50
N THR A 126 -28.65 23.42 2.31
CA THR A 126 -30.00 23.98 2.10
C THR A 126 -31.09 22.91 2.22
N MET A 127 -30.77 21.64 1.99
CA MET A 127 -31.69 20.50 2.20
C MET A 127 -31.68 19.97 3.65
N SER A 128 -31.09 20.69 4.60
CA SER A 128 -31.01 20.32 6.03
C SER A 128 -30.20 19.04 6.31
N PHE A 129 -29.29 18.67 5.45
CA PHE A 129 -28.28 17.66 5.76
C PHE A 129 -27.13 18.34 6.51
N SER A 130 -27.09 18.17 7.82
CA SER A 130 -26.01 18.65 8.69
C SER A 130 -24.92 17.60 8.88
#